data_faebab5aedde11b52405e821d8297d9e
#
_entry.id   faebab5aedde11b52405e821d8297d9e
#
_cell.length_a   1.000
_cell.length_b   1.000
_cell.length_c   1.000
_cell.angle_alpha   90.00
_cell.angle_beta   90.00
_cell.angle_gamma   90.00
#
_symmetry.space_group_name_H-M   'P 1'
#
loop_
_entity.id
_entity.type
_entity.pdbx_description
1 polymer ?
#
loop_
_entity_poly.entity_id
_entity_poly.type
_entity_poly.pdbx_seq_one_letter_code
_entity_poly.pdbx_strand_id
1 'polypeptide(L)'
;MVRQDQLIATPTSRDSPVAHRLKCWPEFFDPIRRGLKTHDLRRADDRAFAVGDKILLEEYDPESRVYTGRSEVVRITYITSSDVPCALSQDALHPNFCILSIALCK
;
A
#
# COMPACT_ATOMS: atom_id res chain seq x y z
N MET A 1 -13.08 2.01 -0.20
CA MET A 1 -13.11 3.34 -0.84
C MET A 1 -11.71 3.92 -0.93
N VAL A 2 -11.40 4.55 -2.03
CA VAL A 2 -10.10 5.16 -2.28
C VAL A 2 -10.27 6.68 -2.26
N ARG A 3 -9.36 7.39 -1.61
CA ARG A 3 -9.47 8.85 -1.45
C ARG A 3 -8.17 9.53 -1.83
N GLN A 4 -8.28 10.58 -2.61
CA GLN A 4 -7.15 11.41 -3.03
C GLN A 4 -7.33 12.88 -2.65
N ASP A 5 -8.44 13.20 -2.01
CA ASP A 5 -8.79 14.57 -1.69
C ASP A 5 -8.01 15.13 -0.50
N GLN A 6 -7.16 14.33 0.10
CA GLN A 6 -6.35 14.74 1.25
C GLN A 6 -4.89 14.91 0.89
N LEU A 7 -4.65 15.39 -0.29
CA LEU A 7 -3.29 15.64 -0.75
C LEU A 7 -2.66 16.85 -0.10
N ILE A 8 -3.28 17.35 0.92
CA ILE A 8 -2.72 18.45 1.65
C ILE A 8 -1.43 18.00 2.27
N ALA A 9 -0.47 18.82 2.12
CA ALA A 9 0.86 18.54 2.58
C ALA A 9 0.96 18.59 4.10
N THR A 10 0.18 17.78 4.77
CA THR A 10 0.46 17.51 6.16
C THR A 10 1.53 16.45 6.17
N PRO A 11 2.74 16.77 6.56
CA PRO A 11 3.79 15.77 6.54
C PRO A 11 3.41 14.62 7.45
N THR A 12 3.50 13.41 6.91
CA THR A 12 3.30 12.23 7.71
C THR A 12 4.52 12.04 8.56
N SER A 13 4.38 12.29 9.83
CA SER A 13 5.45 12.12 10.80
C SER A 13 5.74 10.62 10.97
N ARG A 14 6.98 10.29 11.33
CA ARG A 14 7.33 8.93 11.72
C ARG A 14 6.51 8.45 12.91
N ASP A 15 6.03 9.40 13.70
CA ASP A 15 5.24 9.09 14.90
C ASP A 15 3.76 8.93 14.60
N SER A 16 3.34 9.16 13.36
CA SER A 16 1.95 8.96 12.98
C SER A 16 1.59 7.49 13.12
N PRO A 17 0.38 7.18 13.59
CA PRO A 17 -0.01 5.79 13.75
C PRO A 17 -0.11 5.08 12.40
N VAL A 18 0.12 3.78 12.44
CA VAL A 18 -0.13 2.91 11.30
C VAL A 18 -1.64 2.78 11.11
N ALA A 19 -2.11 3.07 9.89
CA ALA A 19 -3.53 2.98 9.56
C ALA A 19 -3.93 1.58 9.12
N HIS A 20 -3.00 0.81 8.55
CA HIS A 20 -3.30 -0.50 8.00
C HIS A 20 -2.17 -1.47 8.32
N ARG A 21 -2.55 -2.74 8.57
CA ARG A 21 -1.59 -3.84 8.73
C ARG A 21 -1.89 -4.85 7.64
N LEU A 22 -0.93 -5.13 6.79
CA LEU A 22 -1.13 -6.00 5.65
C LEU A 22 -0.03 -7.06 5.58
N LYS A 23 -0.43 -8.26 5.19
CA LYS A 23 0.52 -9.31 4.89
C LYS A 23 1.22 -9.02 3.58
N CYS A 24 2.50 -9.35 3.50
CA CYS A 24 3.28 -9.20 2.28
C CYS A 24 4.13 -10.46 2.09
N TRP A 25 3.95 -11.14 0.96
CA TRP A 25 4.71 -12.35 0.70
C TRP A 25 6.19 -12.04 0.49
N PRO A 26 7.09 -12.97 0.84
CA PRO A 26 8.53 -12.69 0.80
C PRO A 26 9.03 -12.20 -0.54
N GLU A 27 8.53 -12.75 -1.64
CA GLU A 27 8.96 -12.37 -2.99
C GLU A 27 8.63 -10.93 -3.35
N PHE A 28 7.64 -10.32 -2.69
CA PHE A 28 7.28 -8.91 -2.88
C PHE A 28 7.85 -8.05 -1.76
N PHE A 29 8.00 -8.61 -0.59
CA PHE A 29 8.52 -7.89 0.57
C PHE A 29 9.96 -7.43 0.37
N ASP A 30 10.81 -8.31 -0.13
CA ASP A 30 12.22 -7.99 -0.30
C ASP A 30 12.45 -6.85 -1.31
N PRO A 31 11.82 -6.85 -2.49
CA PRO A 31 11.95 -5.69 -3.39
C PRO A 31 11.43 -4.39 -2.80
N ILE A 32 10.37 -4.44 -2.00
CA ILE A 32 9.86 -3.24 -1.32
C ILE A 32 10.89 -2.76 -0.31
N ARG A 33 11.42 -3.66 0.49
CA ARG A 33 12.42 -3.34 1.51
C ARG A 33 13.66 -2.68 0.89
N ARG A 34 14.03 -3.13 -0.29
CA ARG A 34 15.19 -2.61 -1.00
C ARG A 34 14.89 -1.33 -1.79
N GLY A 35 13.66 -0.86 -1.77
CA GLY A 35 13.26 0.35 -2.49
C GLY A 35 13.09 0.16 -3.99
N LEU A 36 13.08 -1.08 -4.48
CA LEU A 36 12.94 -1.39 -5.90
C LEU A 36 11.48 -1.45 -6.33
N LYS A 37 10.62 -1.98 -5.46
CA LYS A 37 9.18 -2.06 -5.73
C LYS A 37 8.48 -0.96 -4.94
N THR A 38 7.95 0.03 -5.66
CA THR A 38 7.34 1.22 -5.05
C THR A 38 5.84 1.28 -5.29
N HIS A 39 5.22 0.15 -5.49
CA HIS A 39 3.77 0.03 -5.65
C HIS A 39 3.30 -1.27 -5.05
N ASP A 40 2.00 -1.36 -4.76
CA ASP A 40 1.39 -2.56 -4.22
C ASP A 40 -0.05 -2.64 -4.70
N LEU A 41 -0.45 -3.78 -5.22
CA LEU A 41 -1.82 -4.01 -5.68
C LEU A 41 -2.62 -4.62 -4.54
N ARG A 42 -3.72 -3.97 -4.16
CA ARG A 42 -4.53 -4.41 -3.02
C ARG A 42 -6.02 -4.36 -3.33
N ARG A 43 -6.78 -5.15 -2.58
CA ARG A 43 -8.23 -5.01 -2.59
C ARG A 43 -8.60 -3.67 -1.96
N ALA A 44 -9.60 -3.04 -2.54
CA ALA A 44 -10.10 -1.75 -2.07
C ALA A 44 -11.57 -1.82 -1.67
N ASP A 45 -12.17 -3.01 -1.71
CA ASP A 45 -13.57 -3.20 -1.34
C ASP A 45 -13.77 -3.50 0.14
N ASP A 46 -12.71 -3.86 0.85
CA ASP A 46 -12.79 -4.24 2.27
C ASP A 46 -12.28 -3.17 3.22
N ARG A 47 -11.68 -2.11 2.71
CA ARG A 47 -11.19 -1.01 3.54
C ARG A 47 -10.96 0.24 2.72
N ALA A 48 -10.92 1.38 3.40
CA ALA A 48 -10.65 2.67 2.77
C ALA A 48 -9.17 3.03 2.93
N PHE A 49 -8.47 3.18 1.80
CA PHE A 49 -7.12 3.72 1.77
C PHE A 49 -7.16 5.22 1.46
N ALA A 50 -6.24 5.96 2.03
CA ALA A 50 -6.08 7.39 1.74
C ALA A 50 -4.59 7.71 1.54
N VAL A 51 -4.32 8.66 0.66
CA VAL A 51 -2.95 9.17 0.49
C VAL A 51 -2.48 9.72 1.82
N GLY A 52 -1.27 9.37 2.22
CA GLY A 52 -0.70 9.73 3.51
C GLY A 52 -0.81 8.65 4.56
N ASP A 53 -1.68 7.66 4.36
CA ASP A 53 -1.81 6.55 5.31
C ASP A 53 -0.49 5.77 5.38
N LYS A 54 -0.16 5.33 6.59
CA LYS A 54 0.95 4.41 6.81
C LYS A 54 0.45 2.99 6.87
N ILE A 55 1.21 2.11 6.27
CA ILE A 55 0.94 0.67 6.25
C ILE A 55 2.11 -0.05 6.90
N LEU A 56 1.81 -0.92 7.85
CA LEU A 56 2.77 -1.90 8.34
C LEU A 56 2.65 -3.14 7.46
N LEU A 57 3.67 -3.36 6.65
CA LEU A 57 3.78 -4.57 5.83
C LEU A 57 4.49 -5.63 6.66
N GLU A 58 3.82 -6.72 6.93
CA GLU A 58 4.38 -7.82 7.71
C GLU A 58 4.67 -8.97 6.77
N GLU A 59 5.93 -9.36 6.68
CA GLU A 59 6.30 -10.46 5.81
C GLU A 59 5.66 -11.76 6.29
N TYR A 60 4.98 -12.43 5.38
CA TYR A 60 4.20 -13.61 5.67
C TYR A 60 4.45 -14.66 4.59
N ASP A 61 4.85 -15.85 5.02
CA ASP A 61 5.07 -16.97 4.11
C ASP A 61 3.74 -17.72 3.93
N PRO A 62 3.15 -17.68 2.73
CA PRO A 62 1.86 -18.35 2.52
C PRO A 62 1.96 -19.87 2.49
N GLU A 63 3.13 -20.45 2.24
CA GLU A 63 3.29 -21.90 2.24
C GLU A 63 3.30 -22.46 3.65
N SER A 64 4.12 -21.87 4.52
CA SER A 64 4.20 -22.31 5.92
C SER A 64 3.14 -21.66 6.79
N ARG A 65 2.48 -20.61 6.30
CA ARG A 65 1.45 -19.84 7.01
C ARG A 65 1.98 -19.22 8.30
N VAL A 66 3.21 -18.71 8.25
CA VAL A 66 3.81 -18.04 9.40
C VAL A 66 4.35 -16.67 9.00
N TYR A 67 4.31 -15.76 9.95
CA TYR A 67 5.03 -14.50 9.83
C TYR A 67 6.50 -14.73 10.08
N THR A 68 7.35 -14.09 9.28
CA THR A 68 8.81 -14.28 9.41
C THR A 68 9.41 -13.45 10.52
N GLY A 69 8.69 -12.45 11.01
CA GLY A 69 9.21 -11.49 11.99
C GLY A 69 9.76 -10.23 11.36
N ARG A 70 9.84 -10.16 10.03
CA ARG A 70 10.29 -8.94 9.36
C ARG A 70 9.10 -8.07 8.98
N SER A 71 9.28 -6.77 9.07
CA SER A 71 8.25 -5.82 8.69
C SER A 71 8.88 -4.54 8.14
N GLU A 72 8.08 -3.80 7.38
CA GLU A 72 8.45 -2.47 6.89
C GLU A 72 7.25 -1.55 7.02
N VAL A 73 7.51 -0.30 7.31
CA VAL A 73 6.46 0.72 7.30
C VAL A 73 6.62 1.52 6.03
N VAL A 74 5.51 1.63 5.28
CA VAL A 74 5.46 2.42 4.06
C VAL A 74 4.34 3.45 4.18
N ARG A 75 4.45 4.51 3.40
CA ARG A 75 3.43 5.55 3.32
C ARG A 75 2.84 5.53 1.91
N ILE A 76 1.51 5.63 1.83
CA ILE A 76 0.83 5.75 0.55
C ILE A 76 1.07 7.16 -0.01
N THR A 77 1.64 7.24 -1.21
CA THR A 77 1.94 8.52 -1.85
C THR A 77 0.93 8.85 -2.95
N TYR A 78 0.31 7.85 -3.54
CA TYR A 78 -0.71 8.03 -4.56
C TYR A 78 -1.55 6.74 -4.65
N ILE A 79 -2.77 6.86 -5.17
CA ILE A 79 -3.65 5.71 -5.36
C ILE A 79 -4.23 5.75 -6.77
N THR A 80 -4.07 4.65 -7.50
CA THR A 80 -4.68 4.47 -8.81
C THR A 80 -5.78 3.42 -8.70
N SER A 81 -6.96 3.74 -9.21
CA SER A 81 -8.10 2.83 -9.16
C SER A 81 -9.01 3.09 -10.37
N SER A 82 -10.10 2.33 -10.47
CA SER A 82 -11.09 2.61 -11.49
C SER A 82 -11.83 3.93 -11.23
N ASP A 83 -11.87 4.39 -9.99
CA ASP A 83 -12.51 5.66 -9.61
C ASP A 83 -11.57 6.85 -9.80
N VAL A 84 -10.28 6.62 -9.66
CA VAL A 84 -9.24 7.65 -9.84
C VAL A 84 -8.26 7.06 -10.85
N PRO A 85 -8.64 7.05 -12.13
CA PRO A 85 -7.90 6.28 -13.13
C PRO A 85 -6.68 7.00 -13.67
N CYS A 86 -5.72 6.21 -14.12
CA CYS A 86 -4.81 6.63 -15.17
C CYS A 86 -5.53 6.42 -16.51
N ALA A 87 -4.86 6.67 -17.63
CA ALA A 87 -5.50 6.63 -18.93
C ALA A 87 -6.18 5.28 -19.25
N LEU A 88 -5.69 4.18 -18.66
CA LEU A 88 -6.14 2.84 -19.01
C LEU A 88 -6.76 2.05 -17.85
N SER A 89 -6.70 2.58 -16.63
CA SER A 89 -7.09 1.78 -15.46
C SER A 89 -8.59 1.50 -15.39
N GLN A 90 -9.43 2.33 -16.03
CA GLN A 90 -10.87 2.05 -16.09
C GLN A 90 -11.16 0.75 -16.82
N ASP A 91 -10.37 0.42 -17.83
CA ASP A 91 -10.56 -0.78 -18.63
C ASP A 91 -9.81 -1.98 -18.08
N ALA A 92 -8.68 -1.75 -17.45
CA ALA A 92 -7.76 -2.81 -17.07
C ALA A 92 -7.81 -3.17 -15.58
N LEU A 93 -8.18 -2.22 -14.72
CA LEU A 93 -8.13 -2.44 -13.28
C LEU A 93 -9.52 -2.76 -12.76
N HIS A 94 -9.64 -3.94 -12.14
CA HIS A 94 -10.89 -4.38 -11.54
C HIS A 94 -11.35 -3.37 -10.48
N PRO A 95 -12.65 -3.02 -10.43
CA PRO A 95 -13.16 -1.98 -9.53
C PRO A 95 -12.93 -2.27 -8.04
N ASN A 96 -12.75 -3.53 -7.66
CA ASN A 96 -12.51 -3.89 -6.25
C ASN A 96 -11.04 -3.82 -5.86
N PHE A 97 -10.16 -3.38 -6.77
CA PHE A 97 -8.72 -3.32 -6.52
C PHE A 97 -8.17 -1.92 -6.75
N CYS A 98 -7.05 -1.65 -6.15
CA CYS A 98 -6.32 -0.40 -6.36
C CYS A 98 -4.83 -0.66 -6.37
N ILE A 99 -4.09 0.26 -6.97
CA ILE A 99 -2.64 0.26 -6.94
C ILE A 99 -2.21 1.38 -6.00
N LEU A 100 -1.49 1.01 -4.96
CA LEU A 100 -0.94 1.95 -3.99
C LEU A 100 0.49 2.27 -4.40
N SER A 101 0.77 3.53 -4.67
CA SER A 101 2.16 3.97 -4.77
C SER A 101 2.66 4.17 -3.36
N ILE A 102 3.83 3.62 -3.04
CA ILE A 102 4.32 3.57 -1.67
C ILE A 102 5.76 4.05 -1.58
N ALA A 103 6.09 4.62 -0.43
CA ALA A 103 7.45 5.03 -0.10
C ALA A 103 7.79 4.50 1.29
N LEU A 104 9.02 4.01 1.45
CA LEU A 104 9.49 3.56 2.76
C LEU A 104 9.53 4.73 3.73
N CYS A 105 9.06 4.48 4.94
CA CYS A 105 9.19 5.42 6.05
C CYS A 105 10.52 5.15 6.75
N LYS A 106 11.32 6.20 6.89
CA LYS A 106 12.64 6.09 7.53
C LYS A 106 12.74 6.93 8.77
#